data_655f7d78c657a9edfc635bc63d0819d4
#
_entry.id   655f7d78c657a9edfc635bc63d0819d4
#
_cell.length_a   1.000
_cell.length_b   1.000
_cell.length_c   1.000
_cell.angle_alpha   90.00
_cell.angle_beta   90.00
_cell.angle_gamma   90.00
#
_symmetry.space_group_name_H-M   'P 1'
#
loop_
_entity.id
_entity.type
_entity.pdbx_description
1 polymer ?
#
loop_
_entity_poly.entity_id
_entity_poly.type
_entity_poly.pdbx_seq_one_letter_code
_entity_poly.pdbx_strand_id
1 'polypeptide(L)'
;MSLTDIARLLGKPYFQAPNCLIYNMDCLEVLKLLPDKFVDLTVTSPPYNIGKEYEKSLVLDEYLNWCEQWIAEVYRVTLDRGAFWLNLGYLSIRDRAKAIPISYLLWDKVPFYLIQEVVWNYGAGVAGSKFFSPRNEKFLWYVKNQDKYTFNLDEVRDPNVKYPNQKKNGKIKVNLKGKNPTDVWQFPKVTTGKNRASKERTPHPAQFPVAVVDRIIKSASNLNDIVLDPFMGSGTTAIVALGLQRQVIGFEIRADYCEIVANRIDNFLMDKEVREAQLSLF
;
A
#
# COMPACT_ATOMS: atom_id res chain seq x y z
N MET A 1 12.06 -18.26 -0.47
CA MET A 1 11.17 -18.68 -1.58
C MET A 1 11.31 -17.68 -2.71
N SER A 2 11.38 -18.13 -3.95
CA SER A 2 11.49 -17.25 -5.13
C SER A 2 10.14 -17.07 -5.81
N LEU A 3 10.01 -16.02 -6.66
CA LEU A 3 8.81 -15.85 -7.50
C LEU A 3 8.58 -17.05 -8.44
N THR A 4 9.66 -17.70 -8.87
CA THR A 4 9.56 -18.92 -9.67
C THR A 4 8.88 -20.06 -8.91
N ASP A 5 9.16 -20.20 -7.62
CA ASP A 5 8.51 -21.24 -6.79
C ASP A 5 7.01 -20.92 -6.59
N ILE A 6 6.69 -19.63 -6.43
CA ILE A 6 5.28 -19.17 -6.36
C ILE A 6 4.56 -19.45 -7.68
N ALA A 7 5.18 -19.15 -8.83
CA ALA A 7 4.57 -19.43 -10.13
C ALA A 7 4.37 -20.94 -10.39
N ARG A 8 5.23 -21.81 -9.88
CA ARG A 8 5.02 -23.27 -9.91
C ARG A 8 3.84 -23.69 -9.03
N LEU A 9 3.70 -23.07 -7.87
CA LEU A 9 2.66 -23.40 -6.92
C LEU A 9 1.27 -22.95 -7.39
N LEU A 10 1.15 -21.70 -7.85
CA LEU A 10 -0.13 -21.08 -8.23
C LEU A 10 -0.49 -21.29 -9.70
N GLY A 11 0.43 -21.82 -10.52
CA GLY A 11 0.24 -21.95 -11.96
C GLY A 11 0.49 -20.64 -12.72
N LYS A 12 0.01 -20.59 -13.97
CA LYS A 12 0.28 -19.47 -14.88
C LYS A 12 -0.36 -18.16 -14.36
N PRO A 13 0.45 -17.12 -14.14
CA PRO A 13 -0.09 -15.79 -13.76
C PRO A 13 -0.87 -15.14 -14.92
N TYR A 14 -1.74 -14.20 -14.61
CA TYR A 14 -2.38 -13.33 -15.60
C TYR A 14 -1.34 -12.46 -16.32
N PHE A 15 -0.40 -11.91 -15.54
CA PHE A 15 0.73 -11.13 -16.08
C PHE A 15 2.01 -11.50 -15.32
N GLN A 16 3.11 -11.60 -16.06
CA GLN A 16 4.44 -11.88 -15.52
C GLN A 16 5.49 -10.98 -16.18
N ALA A 17 6.32 -10.38 -15.35
CA ALA A 17 7.51 -9.63 -15.76
C ALA A 17 8.69 -9.95 -14.80
N PRO A 18 9.91 -9.50 -15.07
CA PRO A 18 11.00 -9.62 -14.11
C PRO A 18 10.61 -9.05 -12.74
N ASN A 19 10.73 -9.86 -11.70
CA ASN A 19 10.36 -9.53 -10.32
C ASN A 19 8.86 -9.20 -10.08
N CYS A 20 7.96 -9.64 -10.96
CA CYS A 20 6.53 -9.35 -10.84
C CYS A 20 5.65 -10.54 -11.24
N LEU A 21 4.68 -10.87 -10.39
CA LEU A 21 3.61 -11.84 -10.69
C LEU A 21 2.25 -11.20 -10.33
N ILE A 22 1.34 -11.17 -11.30
CA ILE A 22 -0.04 -10.72 -11.07
C ILE A 22 -1.00 -11.85 -11.42
N TYR A 23 -1.92 -12.15 -10.52
CA TYR A 23 -2.93 -13.20 -10.67
C TYR A 23 -4.33 -12.61 -10.68
N ASN A 24 -5.16 -13.06 -11.62
CA ASN A 24 -6.59 -12.78 -11.62
C ASN A 24 -7.31 -13.84 -10.79
N MET A 25 -7.32 -13.64 -9.47
CA MET A 25 -7.87 -14.60 -8.50
C MET A 25 -8.43 -13.88 -7.27
N ASP A 26 -9.33 -14.54 -6.57
CA ASP A 26 -9.76 -14.11 -5.23
C ASP A 26 -8.60 -14.20 -4.25
N CYS A 27 -8.37 -13.12 -3.48
CA CYS A 27 -7.23 -13.03 -2.57
C CYS A 27 -7.27 -14.09 -1.47
N LEU A 28 -8.45 -14.40 -0.93
CA LEU A 28 -8.60 -15.36 0.16
C LEU A 28 -8.34 -16.80 -0.31
N GLU A 29 -8.77 -17.13 -1.52
CA GLU A 29 -8.52 -18.45 -2.12
C GLU A 29 -7.03 -18.64 -2.39
N VAL A 30 -6.38 -17.66 -3.01
CA VAL A 30 -4.97 -17.78 -3.38
C VAL A 30 -4.03 -17.68 -2.17
N LEU A 31 -4.32 -16.82 -1.19
CA LEU A 31 -3.51 -16.71 0.02
C LEU A 31 -3.40 -18.04 0.75
N LYS A 32 -4.48 -18.83 0.84
CA LYS A 32 -4.49 -20.17 1.47
C LYS A 32 -3.56 -21.18 0.81
N LEU A 33 -3.24 -21.00 -0.47
CA LEU A 33 -2.32 -21.85 -1.21
C LEU A 33 -0.85 -21.49 -0.96
N LEU A 34 -0.59 -20.27 -0.51
CA LEU A 34 0.77 -19.80 -0.29
C LEU A 34 1.39 -20.38 0.98
N PRO A 35 2.72 -20.58 1.02
CA PRO A 35 3.40 -21.06 2.20
C PRO A 35 3.48 -20.00 3.29
N ASP A 36 3.81 -20.45 4.50
CA ASP A 36 4.05 -19.56 5.63
C ASP A 36 5.33 -18.75 5.46
N LYS A 37 5.34 -17.54 6.00
CA LYS A 37 6.56 -16.76 6.30
C LYS A 37 7.51 -16.58 5.11
N PHE A 38 7.05 -15.92 4.05
CA PHE A 38 7.92 -15.58 2.91
C PHE A 38 7.75 -14.14 2.41
N VAL A 39 6.70 -13.43 2.83
CA VAL A 39 6.43 -12.03 2.47
C VAL A 39 7.12 -11.09 3.44
N ASP A 40 7.86 -10.11 2.94
CA ASP A 40 8.52 -9.08 3.75
C ASP A 40 7.60 -7.92 4.08
N LEU A 41 6.77 -7.51 3.11
CA LEU A 41 5.88 -6.36 3.25
C LEU A 41 4.57 -6.60 2.53
N THR A 42 3.44 -6.39 3.20
CA THR A 42 2.14 -6.24 2.54
C THR A 42 1.69 -4.79 2.59
N VAL A 43 1.31 -4.23 1.43
CA VAL A 43 0.74 -2.88 1.31
C VAL A 43 -0.56 -2.99 0.55
N THR A 44 -1.68 -2.60 1.15
CA THR A 44 -2.97 -2.79 0.49
C THR A 44 -4.09 -1.87 1.00
N SER A 45 -5.13 -1.76 0.17
CA SER A 45 -6.42 -1.15 0.50
C SER A 45 -7.54 -2.09 0.04
N PRO A 46 -8.17 -2.82 0.95
CA PRO A 46 -9.29 -3.69 0.59
C PRO A 46 -10.53 -2.88 0.18
N PRO A 47 -11.54 -3.50 -0.44
CA PRO A 47 -12.87 -2.92 -0.55
C PRO A 47 -13.42 -2.50 0.82
N TYR A 48 -14.09 -1.32 0.90
CA TYR A 48 -14.53 -0.74 2.17
C TYR A 48 -15.99 -1.05 2.52
N ASN A 49 -16.68 -1.85 1.72
CA ASN A 49 -18.10 -2.18 1.89
C ASN A 49 -19.02 -0.93 1.83
N ILE A 50 -18.72 0.00 0.93
CA ILE A 50 -19.45 1.27 0.75
C ILE A 50 -20.27 1.33 -0.55
N GLY A 51 -20.46 0.18 -1.21
CA GLY A 51 -21.28 0.03 -2.42
C GLY A 51 -20.63 0.61 -3.68
N LYS A 52 -19.31 0.50 -3.82
CA LYS A 52 -18.59 0.84 -5.04
C LYS A 52 -18.80 -0.23 -6.12
N GLU A 53 -18.60 0.13 -7.38
CA GLU A 53 -18.80 -0.75 -8.55
C GLU A 53 -17.92 -2.01 -8.56
N TYR A 54 -16.82 -1.99 -7.83
CA TYR A 54 -15.86 -3.10 -7.70
C TYR A 54 -16.08 -3.98 -6.47
N GLU A 55 -17.11 -3.71 -5.67
CA GLU A 55 -17.38 -4.47 -4.45
C GLU A 55 -18.84 -4.93 -4.37
N LYS A 56 -19.05 -6.08 -3.74
CA LYS A 56 -20.38 -6.55 -3.33
C LYS A 56 -20.60 -6.12 -1.88
N SER A 57 -21.66 -5.32 -1.65
CA SER A 57 -22.01 -4.92 -0.29
C SER A 57 -22.45 -6.13 0.55
N LEU A 58 -21.81 -6.30 1.69
CA LEU A 58 -22.08 -7.34 2.68
C LEU A 58 -22.76 -6.73 3.91
N VAL A 59 -23.43 -7.54 4.70
CA VAL A 59 -23.83 -7.17 6.06
C VAL A 59 -22.55 -6.92 6.89
N LEU A 60 -22.61 -6.01 7.85
CA LEU A 60 -21.41 -5.56 8.58
C LEU A 60 -20.59 -6.72 9.18
N ASP A 61 -21.26 -7.64 9.87
CA ASP A 61 -20.59 -8.78 10.51
C ASP A 61 -19.95 -9.74 9.49
N GLU A 62 -20.60 -9.94 8.34
CA GLU A 62 -20.03 -10.74 7.23
C GLU A 62 -18.78 -10.06 6.66
N TYR A 63 -18.83 -8.73 6.48
CA TYR A 63 -17.69 -7.96 6.02
C TYR A 63 -16.51 -8.04 7.00
N LEU A 64 -16.76 -7.87 8.29
CA LEU A 64 -15.72 -7.95 9.32
C LEU A 64 -15.12 -9.36 9.41
N ASN A 65 -15.95 -10.40 9.30
CA ASN A 65 -15.48 -11.79 9.27
C ASN A 65 -14.66 -12.10 8.00
N TRP A 66 -15.06 -11.56 6.85
CA TRP A 66 -14.27 -11.66 5.62
C TRP A 66 -12.91 -10.94 5.78
N CYS A 67 -12.90 -9.74 6.38
CA CYS A 67 -11.65 -9.03 6.67
C CYS A 67 -10.73 -9.85 7.58
N GLU A 68 -11.26 -10.43 8.66
CA GLU A 68 -10.50 -11.26 9.60
C GLU A 68 -9.84 -12.45 8.91
N GLN A 69 -10.55 -13.11 7.98
CA GLN A 69 -10.02 -14.27 7.27
C GLN A 69 -8.81 -13.94 6.40
N TRP A 70 -8.91 -12.93 5.51
CA TRP A 70 -7.78 -12.61 4.64
C TRP A 70 -6.63 -11.94 5.41
N ILE A 71 -6.91 -11.19 6.49
CA ILE A 71 -5.86 -10.62 7.36
C ILE A 71 -5.10 -11.72 8.09
N ALA A 72 -5.78 -12.77 8.56
CA ALA A 72 -5.14 -13.92 9.18
C ALA A 72 -4.20 -14.64 8.20
N GLU A 73 -4.59 -14.77 6.93
CA GLU A 73 -3.73 -15.35 5.89
C GLU A 73 -2.53 -14.44 5.58
N VAL A 74 -2.73 -13.11 5.49
CA VAL A 74 -1.62 -12.15 5.36
C VAL A 74 -0.65 -12.28 6.54
N TYR A 75 -1.16 -12.44 7.77
CA TYR A 75 -0.32 -12.69 8.95
C TYR A 75 0.49 -13.97 8.80
N ARG A 76 -0.13 -15.06 8.37
CA ARG A 76 0.51 -16.37 8.19
C ARG A 76 1.67 -16.30 7.19
N VAL A 77 1.44 -15.70 6.01
CA VAL A 77 2.46 -15.61 4.96
C VAL A 77 3.55 -14.58 5.23
N THR A 78 3.33 -13.63 6.16
CA THR A 78 4.30 -12.59 6.52
C THR A 78 5.46 -13.17 7.33
N LEU A 79 6.69 -12.80 7.00
CA LEU A 79 7.91 -13.10 7.77
C LEU A 79 7.84 -12.51 9.18
N ASP A 80 8.59 -13.08 10.12
CA ASP A 80 8.63 -12.57 11.50
C ASP A 80 9.15 -11.11 11.56
N ARG A 81 10.03 -10.68 10.64
CA ARG A 81 10.49 -9.30 10.48
C ARG A 81 9.59 -8.44 9.61
N GLY A 82 8.56 -9.04 9.03
CA GLY A 82 7.72 -8.41 8.01
C GLY A 82 6.72 -7.42 8.57
N ALA A 83 6.23 -6.56 7.69
CA ALA A 83 5.27 -5.50 7.99
C ALA A 83 4.00 -5.61 7.16
N PHE A 84 2.91 -5.05 7.68
CA PHE A 84 1.63 -4.93 7.00
C PHE A 84 1.12 -3.50 7.10
N TRP A 85 0.97 -2.84 5.95
CA TRP A 85 0.42 -1.50 5.83
C TRP A 85 -0.97 -1.58 5.23
N LEU A 86 -1.96 -1.28 6.06
CA LEU A 86 -3.38 -1.39 5.73
C LEU A 86 -4.01 -0.01 5.62
N ASN A 87 -4.44 0.37 4.42
CA ASN A 87 -5.24 1.58 4.25
C ASN A 87 -6.71 1.28 4.49
N LEU A 88 -7.34 2.08 5.33
CA LEU A 88 -8.76 1.99 5.64
C LEU A 88 -9.42 3.37 5.65
N GLY A 89 -10.65 3.40 5.15
CA GLY A 89 -11.52 4.56 5.18
C GLY A 89 -12.55 4.49 6.31
N TYR A 90 -13.77 4.90 5.97
CA TYR A 90 -14.86 5.06 6.91
C TYR A 90 -16.11 4.35 6.40
N LEU A 91 -16.89 3.76 7.32
CA LEU A 91 -18.19 3.19 7.07
C LEU A 91 -19.30 4.05 7.69
N SER A 92 -20.48 4.04 7.05
CA SER A 92 -21.71 4.49 7.66
C SER A 92 -22.44 3.31 8.29
N ILE A 93 -22.84 3.43 9.55
CA ILE A 93 -23.68 2.44 10.24
C ILE A 93 -25.03 3.11 10.51
N ARG A 94 -26.08 2.54 9.93
CA ARG A 94 -27.45 3.07 10.07
C ARG A 94 -27.81 3.28 11.54
N ASP A 95 -28.42 4.43 11.84
CA ASP A 95 -28.92 4.83 13.18
C ASP A 95 -27.85 4.87 14.29
N ARG A 96 -26.55 4.67 13.95
CA ARG A 96 -25.45 4.63 14.92
C ARG A 96 -24.28 5.56 14.58
N ALA A 97 -23.83 5.58 13.34
CA ALA A 97 -22.68 6.41 12.94
C ALA A 97 -22.74 6.81 11.47
N LYS A 98 -22.52 8.10 11.19
CA LYS A 98 -22.40 8.62 9.83
C LYS A 98 -21.09 8.21 9.17
N ALA A 99 -20.01 8.16 9.94
CA ALA A 99 -18.69 7.79 9.47
C ALA A 99 -17.86 7.28 10.67
N ILE A 100 -17.74 5.97 10.79
CA ILE A 100 -16.86 5.34 11.76
C ILE A 100 -15.60 4.84 11.05
N PRO A 101 -14.37 5.05 11.58
CA PRO A 101 -13.17 4.44 11.02
C PRO A 101 -13.30 2.91 11.02
N ILE A 102 -13.06 2.26 9.89
CA ILE A 102 -13.11 0.79 9.78
C ILE A 102 -12.10 0.15 10.73
N SER A 103 -10.98 0.83 10.98
CA SER A 103 -9.95 0.38 11.91
C SER A 103 -10.47 0.11 13.34
N TYR A 104 -11.48 0.84 13.79
CA TYR A 104 -12.08 0.61 15.11
C TYR A 104 -12.89 -0.69 15.17
N LEU A 105 -13.47 -1.08 14.03
CA LEU A 105 -14.28 -2.30 13.90
C LEU A 105 -13.42 -3.56 13.73
N LEU A 106 -12.17 -3.37 13.30
CA LEU A 106 -11.21 -4.47 13.06
C LEU A 106 -10.14 -4.60 14.16
N TRP A 107 -10.21 -3.78 15.21
CA TRP A 107 -9.17 -3.70 16.24
C TRP A 107 -8.79 -5.06 16.85
N ASP A 108 -9.77 -5.86 17.21
CA ASP A 108 -9.63 -7.17 17.84
C ASP A 108 -9.46 -8.33 16.83
N LYS A 109 -9.52 -8.04 15.53
CA LYS A 109 -9.47 -9.01 14.43
C LYS A 109 -8.14 -9.06 13.70
N VAL A 110 -7.23 -8.13 14.00
CA VAL A 110 -5.91 -8.03 13.36
C VAL A 110 -4.84 -8.64 14.28
N PRO A 111 -4.25 -9.79 13.91
CA PRO A 111 -3.29 -10.49 14.79
C PRO A 111 -1.89 -9.87 14.82
N PHE A 112 -1.67 -8.78 14.10
CA PHE A 112 -0.41 -8.06 14.07
C PHE A 112 -0.28 -7.07 15.25
N TYR A 113 0.95 -6.71 15.58
CA TYR A 113 1.24 -5.61 16.50
C TYR A 113 1.16 -4.27 15.77
N LEU A 114 0.29 -3.36 16.22
CA LEU A 114 0.17 -2.02 15.65
C LEU A 114 1.32 -1.13 16.15
N ILE A 115 2.16 -0.67 15.23
CA ILE A 115 3.20 0.33 15.54
C ILE A 115 2.57 1.72 15.61
N GLN A 116 1.78 2.09 14.58
CA GLN A 116 1.27 3.46 14.48
C GLN A 116 0.11 3.56 13.49
N GLU A 117 -0.84 4.46 13.77
CA GLU A 117 -1.75 5.00 12.78
C GLU A 117 -1.10 6.20 12.09
N VAL A 118 -1.10 6.22 10.77
CA VAL A 118 -0.61 7.32 9.93
C VAL A 118 -1.79 7.95 9.20
N VAL A 119 -1.95 9.25 9.34
CA VAL A 119 -3.02 10.02 8.69
C VAL A 119 -2.57 10.43 7.30
N TRP A 120 -3.19 9.89 6.27
CA TRP A 120 -3.03 10.41 4.92
C TRP A 120 -4.06 11.53 4.67
N ASN A 121 -3.59 12.78 4.73
CA ASN A 121 -4.37 13.97 4.39
C ASN A 121 -4.18 14.29 2.89
N TYR A 122 -5.27 14.31 2.14
CA TYR A 122 -5.24 14.56 0.70
C TYR A 122 -5.79 15.92 0.28
N GLY A 123 -6.21 16.75 1.23
CA GLY A 123 -6.58 18.16 1.03
C GLY A 123 -7.86 18.44 0.22
N ALA A 124 -8.28 17.53 -0.67
CA ALA A 124 -9.41 17.70 -1.58
C ALA A 124 -10.52 16.67 -1.33
N GLY A 125 -11.75 16.97 -1.77
CA GLY A 125 -12.90 16.07 -1.67
C GLY A 125 -14.21 16.83 -1.57
N VAL A 126 -15.34 16.12 -1.38
CA VAL A 126 -16.68 16.72 -1.27
C VAL A 126 -16.80 17.54 0.01
N ALA A 127 -17.40 18.72 -0.11
CA ALA A 127 -17.68 19.58 1.06
C ALA A 127 -18.89 19.07 1.84
N GLY A 128 -18.79 19.02 3.16
CA GLY A 128 -19.92 18.79 4.06
C GLY A 128 -20.62 20.11 4.39
N SER A 129 -21.94 20.06 4.53
CA SER A 129 -22.75 21.21 4.96
C SER A 129 -23.20 21.13 6.43
N LYS A 130 -23.23 19.92 6.99
CA LYS A 130 -23.66 19.65 8.38
C LYS A 130 -22.62 18.93 9.23
N PHE A 131 -21.39 18.78 8.71
CA PHE A 131 -20.27 18.15 9.38
C PHE A 131 -18.97 18.63 8.74
N PHE A 132 -17.84 18.45 9.41
CA PHE A 132 -16.54 18.79 8.83
C PHE A 132 -16.22 17.92 7.61
N SER A 133 -15.75 18.55 6.53
CA SER A 133 -15.44 17.88 5.28
C SER A 133 -14.31 16.85 5.46
N PRO A 134 -14.53 15.55 5.18
CA PRO A 134 -13.51 14.54 5.35
C PRO A 134 -12.36 14.77 4.34
N ARG A 135 -11.12 14.74 4.82
CA ARG A 135 -9.92 15.02 4.04
C ARG A 135 -8.79 14.06 4.35
N ASN A 136 -9.10 12.90 4.92
CA ASN A 136 -8.10 11.93 5.28
C ASN A 136 -8.62 10.49 5.19
N GLU A 137 -7.69 9.58 5.04
CA GLU A 137 -7.80 8.15 5.28
C GLU A 137 -6.68 7.74 6.23
N LYS A 138 -6.70 6.50 6.70
CA LYS A 138 -5.73 5.99 7.67
C LYS A 138 -4.91 4.87 7.05
N PHE A 139 -3.60 4.94 7.23
CA PHE A 139 -2.73 3.80 7.09
C PHE A 139 -2.42 3.26 8.47
N LEU A 140 -2.68 1.99 8.69
CA LEU A 140 -2.30 1.29 9.90
C LEU A 140 -1.00 0.54 9.63
N TRP A 141 0.04 0.91 10.33
CA TRP A 141 1.33 0.25 10.23
C TRP A 141 1.43 -0.84 11.27
N TYR A 142 1.30 -2.06 10.82
CA TYR A 142 1.44 -3.26 11.61
C TYR A 142 2.77 -3.96 11.35
N VAL A 143 3.26 -4.70 12.34
CA VAL A 143 4.40 -5.60 12.22
C VAL A 143 4.08 -6.95 12.88
N LYS A 144 4.75 -8.00 12.44
CA LYS A 144 4.55 -9.32 13.04
C LYS A 144 5.27 -9.46 14.36
N ASN A 145 6.45 -8.85 14.50
CA ASN A 145 7.24 -8.83 15.73
C ASN A 145 7.66 -7.39 16.07
N GLN A 146 7.24 -6.90 17.22
CA GLN A 146 7.50 -5.52 17.67
C GLN A 146 8.99 -5.20 17.87
N ASP A 147 9.83 -6.22 18.06
CA ASP A 147 11.27 -6.06 18.33
C ASP A 147 12.15 -6.30 17.09
N LYS A 148 11.56 -6.82 16.00
CA LYS A 148 12.30 -7.24 14.80
C LYS A 148 11.57 -6.86 13.51
N TYR A 149 11.48 -5.58 13.20
CA TYR A 149 10.88 -5.11 11.95
C TYR A 149 11.82 -4.16 11.20
N THR A 150 11.60 -4.05 9.91
CA THR A 150 12.37 -3.13 9.05
C THR A 150 11.80 -1.72 9.16
N PHE A 151 12.65 -0.73 9.49
CA PHE A 151 12.33 0.69 9.40
C PHE A 151 13.54 1.49 8.92
N ASN A 152 13.55 1.79 7.62
CA ASN A 152 14.63 2.51 6.93
C ASN A 152 14.37 4.02 7.00
N LEU A 153 14.51 4.63 8.17
CA LEU A 153 14.21 6.05 8.37
C LEU A 153 14.98 6.96 7.42
N ASP A 154 16.24 6.63 7.13
CA ASP A 154 17.11 7.47 6.30
C ASP A 154 16.67 7.56 4.83
N GLU A 155 15.91 6.56 4.34
CA GLU A 155 15.34 6.53 2.99
C GLU A 155 14.12 7.46 2.82
N VAL A 156 13.52 7.88 3.94
CA VAL A 156 12.25 8.63 3.93
C VAL A 156 12.33 9.97 4.68
N ARG A 157 13.52 10.40 5.10
CA ARG A 157 13.69 11.67 5.80
C ARG A 157 13.19 12.85 4.99
N ASP A 158 12.58 13.82 5.67
CA ASP A 158 12.12 15.07 5.10
C ASP A 158 13.24 16.12 5.16
N PRO A 159 13.77 16.57 4.00
CA PRO A 159 14.84 17.58 3.97
C PRO A 159 14.36 18.96 4.45
N ASN A 160 13.04 19.20 4.52
CA ASN A 160 12.48 20.48 4.96
C ASN A 160 12.55 20.62 6.49
N VAL A 161 13.72 20.93 6.99
CA VAL A 161 13.96 21.15 8.42
C VAL A 161 13.71 22.61 8.77
N LYS A 162 12.85 22.87 9.77
CA LYS A 162 12.48 24.24 10.18
C LYS A 162 13.68 25.05 10.71
N TYR A 163 14.62 24.39 11.41
CA TYR A 163 15.79 25.02 12.02
C TYR A 163 17.07 24.24 11.67
N PRO A 164 17.59 24.34 10.42
CA PRO A 164 18.70 23.50 9.96
C PRO A 164 20.02 23.73 10.72
N ASN A 165 20.22 24.93 11.25
CA ASN A 165 21.43 25.32 11.97
C ASN A 165 21.31 25.19 13.50
N GLN A 166 20.27 24.52 14.00
CA GLN A 166 20.11 24.34 15.45
C GLN A 166 21.26 23.53 16.04
N LYS A 167 21.93 24.12 17.06
CA LYS A 167 23.03 23.48 17.77
C LYS A 167 22.63 23.00 19.16
N LYS A 168 23.21 21.89 19.60
CA LYS A 168 23.21 21.43 21.00
C LYS A 168 24.65 21.08 21.37
N ASN A 169 25.15 21.66 22.46
CA ASN A 169 26.55 21.50 22.92
C ASN A 169 27.58 21.80 21.81
N GLY A 170 27.36 22.90 21.06
CA GLY A 170 28.25 23.35 19.98
C GLY A 170 28.16 22.58 18.66
N LYS A 171 27.47 21.42 18.62
CA LYS A 171 27.31 20.59 17.41
C LYS A 171 25.94 20.80 16.78
N ILE A 172 25.87 20.74 15.45
CA ILE A 172 24.59 20.76 14.71
C ILE A 172 23.78 19.55 15.13
N LYS A 173 22.54 19.79 15.56
CA LYS A 173 21.61 18.75 16.06
C LYS A 173 20.88 18.03 14.93
N VAL A 174 20.71 18.68 13.80
CA VAL A 174 19.90 18.21 12.67
C VAL A 174 20.68 17.16 11.89
N ASN A 175 20.01 16.05 11.55
CA ASN A 175 20.58 15.07 10.62
C ASN A 175 20.70 15.69 9.22
N LEU A 176 21.82 15.47 8.55
CA LEU A 176 22.09 16.02 7.20
C LEU A 176 21.08 15.52 6.15
N LYS A 177 20.54 14.31 6.32
CA LYS A 177 19.48 13.76 5.46
C LYS A 177 18.08 14.32 5.75
N GLY A 178 17.94 15.16 6.79
CA GLY A 178 16.67 15.75 7.18
C GLY A 178 16.06 15.16 8.46
N LYS A 179 14.86 15.62 8.78
CA LYS A 179 14.10 15.19 9.97
C LYS A 179 13.32 13.89 9.71
N ASN A 180 12.93 13.20 10.77
CA ASN A 180 11.92 12.15 10.70
C ASN A 180 10.60 12.76 10.24
N PRO A 181 9.92 12.25 9.18
CA PRO A 181 8.57 12.68 8.83
C PRO A 181 7.60 12.48 9.99
N THR A 182 6.54 13.29 10.01
CA THR A 182 5.45 13.10 10.96
C THR A 182 4.49 12.00 10.48
N ASP A 183 3.60 11.57 11.34
CA ASP A 183 2.51 10.63 11.06
C ASP A 183 1.31 11.27 10.34
N VAL A 184 1.39 12.55 10.01
CA VAL A 184 0.42 13.23 9.15
C VAL A 184 1.05 13.50 7.79
N TRP A 185 0.66 12.71 6.78
CA TRP A 185 1.19 12.79 5.44
C TRP A 185 0.28 13.60 4.53
N GLN A 186 0.84 14.58 3.84
CA GLN A 186 0.12 15.43 2.90
C GLN A 186 0.46 15.03 1.45
N PHE A 187 -0.31 14.09 0.92
CA PHE A 187 -0.22 13.66 -0.48
C PHE A 187 -1.58 13.83 -1.16
N PRO A 188 -1.68 14.60 -2.26
CA PRO A 188 -2.95 14.76 -2.97
C PRO A 188 -3.41 13.44 -3.60
N LYS A 189 -4.73 13.23 -3.68
CA LYS A 189 -5.31 12.11 -4.44
C LYS A 189 -5.06 12.28 -5.93
N VAL A 190 -4.88 11.17 -6.63
CA VAL A 190 -4.73 11.12 -8.10
C VAL A 190 -6.09 11.28 -8.80
N THR A 191 -7.14 10.75 -8.19
CA THR A 191 -8.48 10.68 -8.80
C THR A 191 -9.29 11.95 -8.68
N THR A 192 -8.92 12.87 -7.80
CA THR A 192 -9.65 14.12 -7.53
C THR A 192 -8.71 15.28 -7.23
N GLY A 193 -9.20 16.51 -7.32
CA GLY A 193 -8.46 17.73 -6.96
C GLY A 193 -7.33 18.07 -7.92
N LYS A 194 -6.22 18.61 -7.39
CA LYS A 194 -5.09 19.15 -8.17
C LYS A 194 -4.47 18.14 -9.12
N ASN A 195 -4.41 16.86 -8.73
CA ASN A 195 -3.79 15.79 -9.53
C ASN A 195 -4.78 15.01 -10.40
N ARG A 196 -5.99 15.53 -10.62
CA ARG A 196 -6.99 14.88 -11.49
C ARG A 196 -6.50 14.64 -12.92
N ALA A 197 -5.60 15.47 -13.42
CA ALA A 197 -4.95 15.33 -14.72
C ALA A 197 -3.54 14.71 -14.65
N SER A 198 -3.19 14.07 -13.55
CA SER A 198 -1.89 13.42 -13.38
C SER A 198 -1.69 12.30 -14.40
N LYS A 199 -0.45 12.18 -14.92
CA LYS A 199 -0.07 11.09 -15.84
C LYS A 199 -0.15 9.69 -15.17
N GLU A 200 -0.08 9.63 -13.84
CA GLU A 200 -0.22 8.37 -13.11
C GLU A 200 -1.67 7.88 -12.98
N ARG A 201 -2.66 8.74 -13.33
CA ARG A 201 -4.07 8.39 -13.22
C ARG A 201 -4.47 7.29 -14.19
N THR A 202 -5.20 6.30 -13.66
CA THR A 202 -5.84 5.22 -14.42
C THR A 202 -7.36 5.33 -14.36
N PRO A 203 -8.12 4.51 -15.11
CA PRO A 203 -9.57 4.40 -14.97
C PRO A 203 -10.02 3.86 -13.59
N HIS A 204 -9.14 3.23 -12.81
CA HIS A 204 -9.49 2.69 -11.50
C HIS A 204 -9.96 3.79 -10.53
N PRO A 205 -11.14 3.63 -9.87
CA PRO A 205 -11.76 4.72 -9.10
C PRO A 205 -11.08 5.02 -7.76
N ALA A 206 -10.28 4.09 -7.22
CA ALA A 206 -9.66 4.18 -5.89
C ALA A 206 -8.14 3.98 -5.93
N GLN A 207 -7.45 4.73 -6.78
CA GLN A 207 -6.01 4.64 -6.98
C GLN A 207 -5.22 5.37 -5.90
N PHE A 208 -4.20 4.72 -5.34
CA PHE A 208 -3.18 5.36 -4.51
C PHE A 208 -2.26 6.30 -5.33
N PRO A 209 -1.82 7.42 -4.75
CA PRO A 209 -0.67 8.16 -5.28
C PRO A 209 0.61 7.35 -5.14
N VAL A 210 1.46 7.35 -6.17
CA VAL A 210 2.80 6.72 -6.15
C VAL A 210 3.60 7.20 -4.94
N ALA A 211 3.58 8.49 -4.61
CA ALA A 211 4.34 9.07 -3.51
C ALA A 211 4.00 8.50 -2.12
N VAL A 212 2.77 8.06 -1.90
CA VAL A 212 2.36 7.40 -0.63
C VAL A 212 2.99 6.02 -0.53
N VAL A 213 2.84 5.22 -1.58
CA VAL A 213 3.34 3.84 -1.62
C VAL A 213 4.87 3.80 -1.64
N ASP A 214 5.51 4.75 -2.35
CA ASP A 214 6.98 4.93 -2.36
C ASP A 214 7.53 5.11 -0.94
N ARG A 215 6.91 5.99 -0.14
CA ARG A 215 7.32 6.19 1.25
C ARG A 215 7.17 4.92 2.09
N ILE A 216 6.07 4.20 1.92
CA ILE A 216 5.82 2.95 2.64
C ILE A 216 6.87 1.90 2.28
N ILE A 217 7.06 1.61 1.00
CA ILE A 217 7.97 0.56 0.53
C ILE A 217 9.43 0.88 0.91
N LYS A 218 9.87 2.14 0.74
CA LYS A 218 11.21 2.57 1.17
C LYS A 218 11.45 2.36 2.67
N SER A 219 10.46 2.76 3.49
CA SER A 219 10.61 2.67 4.94
C SER A 219 10.53 1.25 5.48
N ALA A 220 9.73 0.38 4.88
CA ALA A 220 9.35 -0.91 5.46
C ALA A 220 9.88 -2.14 4.70
N SER A 221 10.77 -1.96 3.72
CA SER A 221 11.39 -3.07 2.97
C SER A 221 12.79 -2.74 2.48
N ASN A 222 13.54 -3.78 2.11
CA ASN A 222 14.90 -3.70 1.54
C ASN A 222 14.90 -4.12 0.06
N LEU A 223 16.05 -3.95 -0.62
CA LEU A 223 16.23 -4.44 -1.98
C LEU A 223 15.94 -5.94 -2.07
N ASN A 224 15.25 -6.36 -3.12
CA ASN A 224 14.82 -7.74 -3.40
C ASN A 224 13.83 -8.35 -2.40
N ASP A 225 13.37 -7.60 -1.38
CA ASP A 225 12.27 -8.05 -0.52
C ASP A 225 10.99 -8.27 -1.33
N ILE A 226 10.14 -9.21 -0.89
CA ILE A 226 8.87 -9.53 -1.54
C ILE A 226 7.78 -8.63 -0.96
N VAL A 227 7.16 -7.85 -1.84
CA VAL A 227 5.99 -7.00 -1.56
C VAL A 227 4.74 -7.70 -2.06
N LEU A 228 3.75 -7.84 -1.20
CA LEU A 228 2.44 -8.42 -1.52
C LEU A 228 1.36 -7.32 -1.53
N ASP A 229 0.49 -7.36 -2.54
CA ASP A 229 -0.76 -6.60 -2.53
C ASP A 229 -1.93 -7.53 -2.89
N PRO A 230 -2.73 -7.97 -1.91
CA PRO A 230 -3.85 -8.87 -2.14
C PRO A 230 -5.07 -8.21 -2.82
N PHE A 231 -5.06 -6.86 -2.99
CA PHE A 231 -6.11 -6.09 -3.68
C PHE A 231 -5.45 -5.09 -4.62
N MET A 232 -4.79 -5.60 -5.69
CA MET A 232 -3.86 -4.87 -6.54
C MET A 232 -4.49 -3.64 -7.23
N GLY A 233 -5.77 -3.69 -7.58
CA GLY A 233 -6.53 -2.58 -8.15
C GLY A 233 -5.87 -1.96 -9.37
N SER A 234 -5.32 -0.76 -9.20
CA SER A 234 -4.64 -0.03 -10.29
C SER A 234 -3.16 -0.39 -10.48
N GLY A 235 -2.57 -1.26 -9.64
CA GLY A 235 -1.17 -1.66 -9.73
C GLY A 235 -0.15 -0.64 -9.22
N THR A 236 -0.54 0.32 -8.40
CA THR A 236 0.42 1.32 -7.88
C THR A 236 1.50 0.66 -7.04
N THR A 237 1.14 -0.33 -6.21
CA THR A 237 2.08 -1.10 -5.40
C THR A 237 3.12 -1.81 -6.28
N ALA A 238 2.68 -2.41 -7.41
CA ALA A 238 3.58 -3.09 -8.35
C ALA A 238 4.60 -2.14 -8.98
N ILE A 239 4.12 -1.00 -9.53
CA ILE A 239 5.00 0.00 -10.16
C ILE A 239 6.06 0.52 -9.19
N VAL A 240 5.66 0.83 -7.96
CA VAL A 240 6.58 1.35 -6.96
C VAL A 240 7.57 0.28 -6.50
N ALA A 241 7.11 -0.94 -6.23
CA ALA A 241 7.98 -2.05 -5.83
C ALA A 241 9.06 -2.32 -6.88
N LEU A 242 8.68 -2.41 -8.16
CA LEU A 242 9.61 -2.60 -9.28
C LEU A 242 10.57 -1.43 -9.45
N GLY A 243 10.09 -0.20 -9.31
CA GLY A 243 10.92 1.01 -9.37
C GLY A 243 11.96 1.08 -8.27
N LEU A 244 11.67 0.49 -7.12
CA LEU A 244 12.54 0.41 -5.97
C LEU A 244 13.35 -0.92 -5.89
N GLN A 245 13.34 -1.72 -6.94
CA GLN A 245 14.03 -3.02 -7.00
C GLN A 245 13.57 -4.04 -5.94
N ARG A 246 12.27 -4.06 -5.67
CA ARG A 246 11.61 -5.11 -4.88
C ARG A 246 10.95 -6.10 -5.81
N GLN A 247 10.68 -7.30 -5.30
CA GLN A 247 9.82 -8.27 -5.97
C GLN A 247 8.36 -7.99 -5.59
N VAL A 248 7.40 -8.27 -6.48
CA VAL A 248 5.99 -8.02 -6.18
C VAL A 248 5.11 -9.19 -6.61
N ILE A 249 4.15 -9.51 -5.75
CA ILE A 249 3.06 -10.44 -6.00
C ILE A 249 1.75 -9.68 -5.79
N GLY A 250 0.85 -9.72 -6.76
CA GLY A 250 -0.44 -9.06 -6.67
C GLY A 250 -1.60 -9.95 -7.03
N PHE A 251 -2.72 -9.78 -6.33
CA PHE A 251 -3.98 -10.44 -6.62
C PHE A 251 -5.04 -9.40 -6.95
N GLU A 252 -5.82 -9.69 -7.97
CA GLU A 252 -6.94 -8.84 -8.38
C GLU A 252 -8.05 -9.74 -8.93
N ILE A 253 -9.25 -9.59 -8.41
CA ILE A 253 -10.38 -10.44 -8.80
C ILE A 253 -10.98 -10.02 -10.15
N ARG A 254 -10.83 -8.74 -10.53
CA ARG A 254 -11.38 -8.20 -11.77
C ARG A 254 -10.34 -8.26 -12.89
N ALA A 255 -10.67 -8.96 -13.97
CA ALA A 255 -9.80 -9.10 -15.14
C ALA A 255 -9.50 -7.75 -15.84
N ASP A 256 -10.48 -6.83 -15.88
CA ASP A 256 -10.30 -5.48 -16.45
C ASP A 256 -9.29 -4.64 -15.64
N TYR A 257 -9.23 -4.82 -14.32
CA TYR A 257 -8.20 -4.19 -13.49
C TYR A 257 -6.84 -4.87 -13.64
N CYS A 258 -6.80 -6.20 -13.79
CA CYS A 258 -5.56 -6.90 -14.16
C CYS A 258 -4.95 -6.37 -15.46
N GLU A 259 -5.78 -6.04 -16.46
CA GLU A 259 -5.34 -5.45 -17.71
C GLU A 259 -4.73 -4.04 -17.49
N ILE A 260 -5.36 -3.20 -16.65
CA ILE A 260 -4.80 -1.91 -16.26
C ILE A 260 -3.42 -2.09 -15.61
N VAL A 261 -3.29 -3.04 -14.70
CA VAL A 261 -2.01 -3.34 -14.02
C VAL A 261 -0.94 -3.76 -15.03
N ALA A 262 -1.25 -4.72 -15.91
CA ALA A 262 -0.35 -5.24 -16.93
C ALA A 262 0.17 -4.10 -17.83
N ASN A 263 -0.74 -3.32 -18.40
CA ASN A 263 -0.40 -2.18 -19.26
C ASN A 263 0.47 -1.13 -18.54
N ARG A 264 0.21 -0.86 -17.25
CA ARG A 264 1.04 0.07 -16.47
C ARG A 264 2.44 -0.46 -16.25
N ILE A 265 2.58 -1.75 -15.96
CA ILE A 265 3.89 -2.36 -15.73
C ILE A 265 4.68 -2.39 -17.04
N ASP A 266 4.08 -2.78 -18.17
CA ASP A 266 4.73 -2.78 -19.46
C ASP A 266 5.26 -1.39 -19.83
N ASN A 267 4.42 -0.36 -19.72
CA ASN A 267 4.82 1.03 -19.97
C ASN A 267 5.96 1.47 -19.04
N PHE A 268 5.89 1.12 -17.77
CA PHE A 268 6.94 1.45 -16.80
C PHE A 268 8.29 0.79 -17.15
N LEU A 269 8.27 -0.48 -17.56
CA LEU A 269 9.47 -1.23 -17.94
C LEU A 269 10.07 -0.68 -19.24
N MET A 270 9.26 -0.37 -20.26
CA MET A 270 9.71 0.28 -21.49
C MET A 270 10.34 1.65 -21.22
N ASP A 271 9.72 2.50 -20.40
CA ASP A 271 10.27 3.81 -20.02
C ASP A 271 11.62 3.65 -19.27
N LYS A 272 11.77 2.61 -18.46
CA LYS A 272 12.99 2.32 -17.72
C LYS A 272 14.11 1.89 -18.68
N GLU A 273 13.86 0.97 -19.60
CA GLU A 273 14.82 0.51 -20.62
C GLU A 273 15.30 1.66 -21.50
N VAL A 274 14.39 2.53 -21.96
CA VAL A 274 14.74 3.73 -22.75
C VAL A 274 15.68 4.66 -21.98
N ARG A 275 15.42 4.90 -20.70
CA ARG A 275 16.28 5.75 -19.85
C ARG A 275 17.66 5.12 -19.62
N GLU A 276 17.70 3.81 -19.34
CA GLU A 276 18.97 3.09 -19.15
C GLU A 276 19.81 3.08 -20.44
N ALA A 277 19.17 2.88 -21.61
CA ALA A 277 19.83 2.97 -22.90
C ALA A 277 20.38 4.38 -23.18
N GLN A 278 19.64 5.43 -22.86
CA GLN A 278 20.11 6.81 -23.00
C GLN A 278 21.31 7.13 -22.10
N LEU A 279 21.31 6.63 -20.83
CA LEU A 279 22.42 6.83 -19.88
C LEU A 279 23.69 6.07 -20.29
N SER A 280 23.56 4.97 -21.04
CA SER A 280 24.70 4.19 -21.53
C SER A 280 25.42 4.81 -22.74
N LEU A 281 24.84 5.88 -23.32
CA LEU A 281 25.42 6.61 -24.47
C LEU A 281 26.34 7.77 -24.04
N PHE A 282 26.45 8.04 -22.74
CA PHE A 282 27.30 9.06 -22.13
C PHE A 282 28.31 8.45 -21.18
#